data_9d3ec1ecb739233067057e0f8f856056
#
_entry.id   9d3ec1ecb739233067057e0f8f856056
#
_cell.length_a   1.000
_cell.length_b   1.000
_cell.length_c   1.000
_cell.angle_alpha   90.00
_cell.angle_beta   90.00
_cell.angle_gamma   90.00
#
_symmetry.space_group_name_H-M   'P 1'
#
loop_
_entity.id
_entity.type
_entity.pdbx_description
1 polymer ?
#
loop_
_entity_poly.entity_id
_entity_poly.type
_entity_poly.pdbx_seq_one_letter_code
_entity_poly.pdbx_strand_id
1 'polypeptide(L)'
;MIISGTAICCYRRPPLDRLLKVILVVAFLLEAFKMLDVLEIVPVVEPFVENGRFVYKETGKYTAFLKAEHVPFELCSMQILFLFFAVFLKDEKWKKRFYSIIYGTAIIGGTIAILLSSIAPEYASAGAFLASPRAWEFFIYHSLIIISALYIGISKESDIHFKDCIWMIIAIVLLDYASFYMNAICSVPVYYNDRLVGVEYAVNYFSSFNDPLGIPMPEKWMHLIYLAIRAAAAVVLIPLVYLPLFIRDWRERCGRESQSEEGKK
;
A
#
# COMPACT_ATOMS: atom_id res chain seq x y z
N MET A 1 17.41 6.08 -9.01
CA MET A 1 17.00 6.58 -7.68
C MET A 1 17.07 5.47 -6.61
N ILE A 2 16.39 4.35 -6.75
CA ILE A 2 16.37 3.26 -5.75
C ILE A 2 17.78 2.73 -5.46
N ILE A 3 18.53 2.30 -6.49
CA ILE A 3 19.89 1.76 -6.34
C ILE A 3 20.82 2.78 -5.67
N SER A 4 20.83 4.02 -6.16
CA SER A 4 21.68 5.08 -5.61
C SER A 4 21.30 5.43 -4.17
N GLY A 5 20.00 5.54 -3.87
CA GLY A 5 19.51 5.81 -2.51
C GLY A 5 19.87 4.71 -1.53
N THR A 6 19.65 3.45 -1.91
CA THR A 6 20.05 2.29 -1.09
C THR A 6 21.56 2.24 -0.88
N ALA A 7 22.36 2.47 -1.92
CA ALA A 7 23.82 2.51 -1.81
C ALA A 7 24.33 3.61 -0.86
N ILE A 8 23.72 4.82 -0.92
CA ILE A 8 24.02 5.92 0.01
C ILE A 8 23.69 5.53 1.44
N CYS A 9 22.53 4.93 1.69
CA CYS A 9 22.12 4.45 3.01
C CYS A 9 23.08 3.37 3.53
N CYS A 10 23.48 2.42 2.69
CA CYS A 10 24.46 1.39 3.05
C CYS A 10 25.83 1.96 3.37
N TYR A 11 26.27 3.00 2.64
CA TYR A 11 27.56 3.66 2.87
C TYR A 11 27.54 4.52 4.14
N ARG A 12 26.51 5.36 4.32
CA ARG A 12 26.38 6.30 5.44
C ARG A 12 25.93 5.61 6.73
N ARG A 13 25.24 4.49 6.64
CA ARG A 13 24.69 3.70 7.76
C ARG A 13 23.98 4.57 8.80
N PRO A 14 22.99 5.39 8.39
CA PRO A 14 22.25 6.19 9.37
C PRO A 14 21.52 5.28 10.35
N PRO A 15 21.30 5.68 11.61
CA PRO A 15 20.42 4.95 12.53
C PRO A 15 19.05 4.72 11.88
N LEU A 16 18.53 3.49 11.97
CA LEU A 16 17.28 3.09 11.33
C LEU A 16 16.11 4.00 11.71
N ASP A 17 15.97 4.29 12.99
CA ASP A 17 14.92 5.16 13.51
C ASP A 17 14.97 6.58 12.89
N ARG A 18 16.16 7.16 12.74
CA ARG A 18 16.32 8.47 12.10
C ARG A 18 15.92 8.43 10.63
N LEU A 19 16.36 7.40 9.90
CA LEU A 19 16.02 7.25 8.48
C LEU A 19 14.51 7.11 8.29
N LEU A 20 13.86 6.26 9.08
CA LEU A 20 12.41 6.04 8.98
C LEU A 20 11.60 7.29 9.34
N LYS A 21 12.07 8.10 10.31
CA LYS A 21 11.46 9.40 10.62
C LYS A 21 11.51 10.36 9.43
N VAL A 22 12.68 10.46 8.78
CA VAL A 22 12.82 11.31 7.59
C VAL A 22 11.93 10.81 6.47
N ILE A 23 11.92 9.51 6.20
CA ILE A 23 11.06 8.92 5.17
C ILE A 23 9.58 9.14 5.47
N LEU A 24 9.16 8.97 6.73
CA LEU A 24 7.78 9.22 7.16
C LEU A 24 7.35 10.68 6.87
N VAL A 25 8.20 11.64 7.24
CA VAL A 25 7.91 13.07 7.00
C VAL A 25 7.80 13.35 5.51
N VAL A 26 8.75 12.86 4.70
CA VAL A 26 8.73 13.07 3.25
C VAL A 26 7.53 12.37 2.61
N ALA A 27 7.23 11.14 3.00
CA ALA A 27 6.07 10.39 2.50
C ALA A 27 4.75 11.10 2.84
N PHE A 28 4.63 11.63 4.06
CA PHE A 28 3.46 12.41 4.47
C PHE A 28 3.30 13.70 3.65
N LEU A 29 4.39 14.42 3.40
CA LEU A 29 4.35 15.63 2.57
C LEU A 29 3.98 15.32 1.12
N LEU A 30 4.47 14.22 0.55
CA LEU A 30 4.10 13.77 -0.79
C LEU A 30 2.63 13.38 -0.87
N GLU A 31 2.11 12.65 0.12
CA GLU A 31 0.69 12.30 0.18
C GLU A 31 -0.19 13.54 0.37
N ALA A 32 0.22 14.49 1.22
CA ALA A 32 -0.49 15.76 1.37
C ALA A 32 -0.50 16.57 0.06
N PHE A 33 0.62 16.61 -0.66
CA PHE A 33 0.70 17.23 -1.98
C PHE A 33 -0.26 16.56 -2.99
N LYS A 34 -0.27 15.23 -3.03
CA LYS A 34 -1.23 14.46 -3.83
C LYS A 34 -2.68 14.82 -3.49
N MET A 35 -3.02 14.89 -2.19
CA MET A 35 -4.39 15.21 -1.75
C MET A 35 -4.80 16.61 -2.19
N LEU A 36 -3.90 17.60 -2.15
CA LEU A 36 -4.18 18.93 -2.64
C LEU A 36 -4.43 19.00 -4.16
N ASP A 37 -3.72 18.16 -4.92
CA ASP A 37 -3.85 18.08 -6.38
C ASP A 37 -5.19 17.45 -6.81
N VAL A 38 -5.68 16.44 -6.07
CA VAL A 38 -6.90 15.69 -6.41
C VAL A 38 -8.16 16.22 -5.74
N LEU A 39 -8.04 17.23 -4.87
CA LEU A 39 -9.18 17.85 -4.19
C LEU A 39 -9.94 18.75 -5.17
N GLU A 40 -11.22 18.46 -5.39
CA GLU A 40 -12.11 19.27 -6.22
C GLU A 40 -12.96 20.18 -5.34
N ILE A 41 -13.23 21.40 -5.82
CA ILE A 41 -14.20 22.32 -5.19
C ILE A 41 -15.47 22.23 -6.02
N VAL A 42 -16.52 21.71 -5.42
CA VAL A 42 -17.80 21.45 -6.10
C VAL A 42 -18.95 22.25 -5.45
N PRO A 43 -19.97 22.66 -6.22
CA PRO A 43 -21.14 23.33 -5.67
C PRO A 43 -21.93 22.36 -4.77
N VAL A 44 -22.44 22.88 -3.67
CA VAL A 44 -23.40 22.17 -2.82
C VAL A 44 -24.76 22.25 -3.49
N VAL A 45 -25.37 21.09 -3.75
CA VAL A 45 -26.70 20.98 -4.35
C VAL A 45 -27.71 20.44 -3.34
N GLU A 46 -28.94 20.94 -3.41
CA GLU A 46 -30.04 20.44 -2.61
C GLU A 46 -31.12 19.82 -3.52
N PRO A 47 -31.63 18.63 -3.18
CA PRO A 47 -32.72 18.03 -3.92
C PRO A 47 -34.04 18.82 -3.66
N PHE A 48 -34.77 19.13 -4.72
CA PHE A 48 -36.13 19.64 -4.62
C PHE A 48 -37.03 18.98 -5.66
N VAL A 49 -38.34 19.03 -5.44
CA VAL A 49 -39.31 18.41 -6.33
C VAL A 49 -39.92 19.51 -7.24
N GLU A 50 -39.71 19.37 -8.55
CA GLU A 50 -40.31 20.21 -9.56
C GLU A 50 -41.12 19.33 -10.54
N ASN A 51 -42.37 19.62 -10.73
CA ASN A 51 -43.29 18.87 -11.61
C ASN A 51 -43.31 17.36 -11.30
N GLY A 52 -43.22 16.97 -10.02
CA GLY A 52 -43.22 15.57 -9.59
C GLY A 52 -41.90 14.83 -9.86
N ARG A 53 -40.83 15.53 -10.24
CA ARG A 53 -39.49 14.97 -10.44
C ARG A 53 -38.50 15.58 -9.46
N PHE A 54 -37.54 14.75 -8.99
CA PHE A 54 -36.41 15.24 -8.23
C PHE A 54 -35.44 15.99 -9.15
N VAL A 55 -35.16 17.22 -8.81
CA VAL A 55 -34.18 18.09 -9.48
C VAL A 55 -33.19 18.58 -8.43
N TYR A 56 -31.95 18.79 -8.82
CA TYR A 56 -30.92 19.34 -7.93
C TYR A 56 -30.70 20.82 -8.25
N LYS A 57 -30.77 21.65 -7.21
CA LYS A 57 -30.51 23.08 -7.31
C LYS A 57 -29.25 23.46 -6.56
N GLU A 58 -28.40 24.25 -7.19
CA GLU A 58 -27.22 24.80 -6.54
C GLU A 58 -27.61 25.80 -5.44
N THR A 59 -26.99 25.63 -4.26
CA THR A 59 -27.23 26.49 -3.10
C THR A 59 -26.40 27.78 -3.13
N GLY A 60 -25.48 27.92 -4.09
CA GLY A 60 -24.48 28.99 -4.14
C GLY A 60 -23.34 28.80 -3.14
N LYS A 61 -23.32 27.70 -2.40
CA LYS A 61 -22.22 27.29 -1.52
C LYS A 61 -21.31 26.29 -2.23
N TYR A 62 -20.05 26.25 -1.82
CA TYR A 62 -19.08 25.30 -2.34
C TYR A 62 -18.51 24.48 -1.19
N THR A 63 -18.11 23.25 -1.50
CA THR A 63 -17.46 22.34 -0.56
C THR A 63 -16.31 21.62 -1.23
N ALA A 64 -15.35 21.17 -0.43
CA ALA A 64 -14.30 20.29 -0.90
C ALA A 64 -14.86 18.88 -1.12
N PHE A 65 -14.53 18.28 -2.24
CA PHE A 65 -14.89 16.92 -2.60
C PHE A 65 -13.65 16.11 -2.95
N LEU A 66 -13.57 14.93 -2.39
CA LEU A 66 -12.51 13.97 -2.68
C LEU A 66 -13.16 12.67 -3.18
N LYS A 67 -12.78 12.24 -4.38
CA LYS A 67 -13.25 10.95 -4.92
C LYS A 67 -12.74 9.82 -4.05
N ALA A 68 -13.57 8.81 -3.86
CA ALA A 68 -13.24 7.66 -3.01
C ALA A 68 -11.95 6.93 -3.46
N GLU A 69 -11.65 6.91 -4.76
CA GLU A 69 -10.42 6.34 -5.33
C GLU A 69 -9.12 7.02 -4.84
N HIS A 70 -9.21 8.24 -4.32
CA HIS A 70 -8.06 8.98 -3.80
C HIS A 70 -7.85 8.81 -2.30
N VAL A 71 -8.78 8.13 -1.60
CA VAL A 71 -8.61 7.79 -0.18
C VAL A 71 -7.39 6.87 -0.04
N PRO A 72 -6.45 7.13 0.89
CA PRO A 72 -5.19 6.41 0.98
C PRO A 72 -5.34 5.00 1.57
N PHE A 73 -6.14 4.15 0.94
CA PHE A 73 -6.38 2.76 1.33
C PHE A 73 -5.69 1.74 0.40
N GLU A 74 -4.82 2.20 -0.48
CA GLU A 74 -3.94 1.35 -1.28
C GLU A 74 -2.76 0.83 -0.44
N LEU A 75 -2.20 -0.32 -0.80
CA LEU A 75 -1.08 -0.93 -0.08
C LEU A 75 0.13 0.01 0.05
N CYS A 76 0.39 0.79 -0.98
CA CYS A 76 1.45 1.80 -0.98
C CYS A 76 1.15 2.95 -0.01
N SER A 77 -0.05 3.51 -0.02
CA SER A 77 -0.44 4.61 0.89
C SER A 77 -0.50 4.17 2.36
N MET A 78 -0.88 2.91 2.62
CA MET A 78 -0.85 2.31 3.96
C MET A 78 0.56 2.25 4.56
N GLN A 79 1.62 2.39 3.75
CA GLN A 79 3.00 2.46 4.25
C GLN A 79 3.22 3.64 5.21
N ILE A 80 2.52 4.77 5.01
CA ILE A 80 2.61 5.92 5.92
C ILE A 80 2.15 5.51 7.32
N LEU A 81 1.03 4.77 7.41
CA LEU A 81 0.51 4.28 8.68
C LEU A 81 1.47 3.27 9.33
N PHE A 82 2.03 2.35 8.55
CA PHE A 82 2.99 1.38 9.06
C PHE A 82 4.29 2.05 9.52
N LEU A 83 4.81 3.02 8.76
CA LEU A 83 5.95 3.83 9.15
C LEU A 83 5.68 4.63 10.42
N PHE A 84 4.48 5.21 10.56
CA PHE A 84 4.07 5.91 11.77
C PHE A 84 4.16 4.99 12.99
N PHE A 85 3.57 3.80 12.93
CA PHE A 85 3.67 2.85 14.03
C PHE A 85 5.10 2.39 14.28
N ALA A 86 5.88 2.10 13.24
CA ALA A 86 7.27 1.69 13.36
C ALA A 86 8.15 2.75 14.05
N VAL A 87 7.84 4.05 13.85
CA VAL A 87 8.60 5.16 14.42
C VAL A 87 8.17 5.50 15.85
N PHE A 88 6.86 5.49 16.14
CA PHE A 88 6.34 6.03 17.39
C PHE A 88 6.02 4.98 18.46
N LEU A 89 5.95 3.70 18.11
CA LEU A 89 5.78 2.65 19.11
C LEU A 89 7.03 2.56 20.01
N LYS A 90 6.80 2.39 21.31
CA LYS A 90 7.88 2.23 22.29
C LYS A 90 8.27 0.75 22.50
N ASP A 91 7.34 -0.16 22.22
CA ASP A 91 7.56 -1.61 22.39
C ASP A 91 8.34 -2.15 21.19
N GLU A 92 9.56 -2.61 21.44
CA GLU A 92 10.47 -3.11 20.41
C GLU A 92 9.94 -4.36 19.69
N LYS A 93 9.09 -5.17 20.35
CA LYS A 93 8.46 -6.34 19.71
C LYS A 93 7.46 -5.91 18.64
N TRP A 94 6.66 -4.89 18.95
CA TRP A 94 5.72 -4.33 17.98
C TRP A 94 6.43 -3.58 16.86
N LYS A 95 7.46 -2.80 17.17
CA LYS A 95 8.31 -2.17 16.14
C LYS A 95 8.85 -3.17 15.12
N LYS A 96 9.44 -4.26 15.61
CA LYS A 96 9.96 -5.33 14.77
C LYS A 96 8.89 -5.94 13.86
N ARG A 97 7.67 -6.12 14.36
CA ARG A 97 6.53 -6.59 13.54
C ARG A 97 6.22 -5.60 12.41
N PHE A 98 6.19 -4.30 12.72
CA PHE A 98 5.97 -3.28 11.70
C PHE A 98 7.14 -3.18 10.71
N TYR A 99 8.39 -3.34 11.14
CA TYR A 99 9.52 -3.44 10.22
C TYR A 99 9.36 -4.60 9.24
N SER A 100 8.92 -5.76 9.73
CA SER A 100 8.63 -6.89 8.85
C SER A 100 7.52 -6.57 7.86
N ILE A 101 6.39 -6.01 8.32
CA ILE A 101 5.28 -5.61 7.43
C ILE A 101 5.76 -4.63 6.37
N ILE A 102 6.47 -3.56 6.75
CA ILE A 102 7.00 -2.55 5.82
C ILE A 102 7.94 -3.21 4.80
N TYR A 103 8.86 -4.06 5.27
CA TYR A 103 9.80 -4.75 4.39
C TYR A 103 9.10 -5.46 3.23
N GLY A 104 8.14 -6.31 3.54
CA GLY A 104 7.47 -7.09 2.50
C GLY A 104 6.49 -6.27 1.67
N THR A 105 5.63 -5.46 2.31
CA THR A 105 4.58 -4.70 1.62
C THR A 105 5.15 -3.59 0.74
N ALA A 106 6.23 -2.92 1.16
CA ALA A 106 6.85 -1.87 0.37
C ALA A 106 7.65 -2.43 -0.83
N ILE A 107 8.28 -3.60 -0.69
CA ILE A 107 8.94 -4.27 -1.84
C ILE A 107 7.88 -4.67 -2.87
N ILE A 108 6.83 -5.37 -2.46
CA ILE A 108 5.78 -5.84 -3.39
C ILE A 108 5.01 -4.63 -3.94
N GLY A 109 4.39 -3.83 -3.07
CA GLY A 109 3.52 -2.73 -3.48
C GLY A 109 4.26 -1.67 -4.27
N GLY A 110 5.45 -1.25 -3.81
CA GLY A 110 6.26 -0.26 -4.50
C GLY A 110 6.78 -0.74 -5.86
N THR A 111 7.20 -2.01 -5.95
CA THR A 111 7.69 -2.59 -7.21
C THR A 111 6.55 -2.75 -8.22
N ILE A 112 5.41 -3.29 -7.79
CA ILE A 112 4.22 -3.44 -8.65
C ILE A 112 3.74 -2.06 -9.11
N ALA A 113 3.66 -1.07 -8.22
CA ALA A 113 3.26 0.28 -8.58
C ALA A 113 4.17 0.89 -9.66
N ILE A 114 5.48 0.74 -9.55
CA ILE A 114 6.42 1.26 -10.55
C ILE A 114 6.35 0.49 -11.88
N LEU A 115 6.22 -0.84 -11.83
CA LEU A 115 6.25 -1.68 -13.04
C LEU A 115 4.92 -1.68 -13.79
N LEU A 116 3.81 -1.63 -13.07
CA LEU A 116 2.46 -1.69 -13.63
C LEU A 116 1.75 -0.34 -13.55
N SER A 117 2.51 0.75 -13.33
CA SER A 117 1.93 2.08 -13.28
C SER A 117 1.17 2.35 -14.59
N SER A 118 -0.16 2.33 -14.52
CA SER A 118 -1.02 2.95 -15.51
C SER A 118 -0.88 4.47 -15.36
N ILE A 119 0.28 4.98 -15.76
CA ILE A 119 0.45 6.43 -15.91
C ILE A 119 -0.60 6.86 -16.91
N ALA A 120 -1.44 7.81 -16.53
CA ALA A 120 -2.53 8.27 -17.36
C ALA A 120 -2.03 8.58 -18.77
N PRO A 121 -2.84 8.32 -19.83
CA PRO A 121 -2.43 8.52 -21.22
C PRO A 121 -1.83 9.90 -21.53
N GLU A 122 -2.21 10.91 -20.73
CA GLU A 122 -1.68 12.26 -20.80
C GLU A 122 -0.16 12.36 -20.54
N TYR A 123 0.43 11.37 -19.87
CA TYR A 123 1.87 11.30 -19.60
C TYR A 123 2.62 10.39 -20.57
N ALA A 124 1.99 10.00 -21.68
CA ALA A 124 2.56 9.08 -22.66
C ALA A 124 3.82 9.63 -23.36
N SER A 125 4.05 10.95 -23.34
CA SER A 125 5.28 11.56 -23.85
C SER A 125 6.27 11.85 -22.72
N ALA A 126 7.57 11.68 -22.99
CA ALA A 126 8.62 12.01 -22.04
C ALA A 126 8.56 13.46 -21.56
N GLY A 127 8.19 14.40 -22.44
CA GLY A 127 8.05 15.81 -22.08
C GLY A 127 6.89 16.06 -21.13
N ALA A 128 5.72 15.48 -21.39
CA ALA A 128 4.54 15.59 -20.51
C ALA A 128 4.83 14.95 -19.13
N PHE A 129 5.48 13.80 -19.12
CA PHE A 129 5.90 13.13 -17.89
C PHE A 129 6.83 14.01 -17.05
N LEU A 130 7.91 14.55 -17.65
CA LEU A 130 8.86 15.40 -16.95
C LEU A 130 8.25 16.72 -16.45
N ALA A 131 7.22 17.22 -17.11
CA ALA A 131 6.49 18.42 -16.71
C ALA A 131 5.43 18.17 -15.63
N SER A 132 5.09 16.91 -15.33
CA SER A 132 4.03 16.56 -14.39
C SER A 132 4.55 16.45 -12.95
N PRO A 133 4.14 17.34 -12.04
CA PRO A 133 4.46 17.19 -10.61
C PRO A 133 3.93 15.89 -10.02
N ARG A 134 2.78 15.41 -10.50
CA ARG A 134 2.13 14.17 -10.07
C ARG A 134 2.96 12.93 -10.41
N ALA A 135 3.57 12.91 -11.62
CA ALA A 135 4.45 11.81 -12.00
C ALA A 135 5.70 11.76 -11.09
N TRP A 136 6.29 12.92 -10.80
CA TRP A 136 7.42 13.00 -9.88
C TRP A 136 7.06 12.56 -8.46
N GLU A 137 5.95 13.02 -7.92
CA GLU A 137 5.43 12.58 -6.62
C GLU A 137 5.33 11.06 -6.58
N PHE A 138 4.67 10.46 -7.55
CA PHE A 138 4.46 9.02 -7.64
C PHE A 138 5.79 8.23 -7.60
N PHE A 139 6.75 8.59 -8.46
CA PHE A 139 8.02 7.85 -8.53
C PHE A 139 8.92 8.11 -7.33
N ILE A 140 8.93 9.32 -6.79
CA ILE A 140 9.69 9.63 -5.57
C ILE A 140 9.13 8.84 -4.40
N TYR A 141 7.82 8.87 -4.21
CA TYR A 141 7.14 8.15 -3.12
C TYR A 141 7.45 6.65 -3.15
N HIS A 142 7.18 5.98 -4.28
CA HIS A 142 7.40 4.55 -4.41
C HIS A 142 8.87 4.15 -4.30
N SER A 143 9.78 5.00 -4.78
CA SER A 143 11.22 4.78 -4.58
C SER A 143 11.62 4.89 -3.11
N LEU A 144 11.09 5.84 -2.36
CA LEU A 144 11.38 6.02 -0.94
C LEU A 144 10.92 4.85 -0.10
N ILE A 145 9.71 4.33 -0.34
CA ILE A 145 9.21 3.18 0.41
C ILE A 145 10.02 1.91 0.10
N ILE A 146 10.46 1.71 -1.16
CA ILE A 146 11.36 0.59 -1.52
C ILE A 146 12.72 0.75 -0.83
N ILE A 147 13.31 1.95 -0.83
CA ILE A 147 14.58 2.23 -0.15
C ILE A 147 14.45 1.92 1.35
N SER A 148 13.33 2.33 1.99
CA SER A 148 13.10 2.04 3.40
C SER A 148 13.07 0.53 3.67
N ALA A 149 12.36 -0.22 2.83
CA ALA A 149 12.26 -1.67 2.96
C ALA A 149 13.62 -2.36 2.79
N LEU A 150 14.37 -2.00 1.75
CA LEU A 150 15.71 -2.56 1.51
C LEU A 150 16.65 -2.24 2.67
N TYR A 151 16.58 -1.01 3.21
CA TYR A 151 17.41 -0.64 4.35
C TYR A 151 17.00 -1.38 5.63
N ILE A 152 15.72 -1.56 5.90
CA ILE A 152 15.21 -2.42 6.99
C ILE A 152 15.78 -3.84 6.85
N GLY A 153 15.77 -4.43 5.64
CA GLY A 153 16.30 -5.77 5.39
C GLY A 153 17.79 -5.92 5.64
N ILE A 154 18.58 -4.84 5.43
CA ILE A 154 20.04 -4.85 5.58
C ILE A 154 20.48 -4.42 6.98
N SER A 155 19.69 -3.56 7.64
CA SER A 155 20.03 -3.01 8.96
C SER A 155 19.93 -4.09 10.04
N LYS A 156 21.00 -4.17 10.86
CA LYS A 156 20.97 -5.04 12.04
C LYS A 156 20.03 -4.52 13.14
N GLU A 157 19.74 -3.22 13.14
CA GLU A 157 18.83 -2.59 14.12
C GLU A 157 17.37 -3.08 13.96
N SER A 158 16.97 -3.50 12.76
CA SER A 158 15.62 -4.01 12.51
C SER A 158 15.38 -5.37 13.15
N ASP A 159 16.42 -6.19 13.28
CA ASP A 159 16.40 -7.56 13.82
C ASP A 159 15.28 -8.43 13.21
N ILE A 160 14.90 -8.17 11.92
CA ILE A 160 13.91 -8.98 11.23
C ILE A 160 14.56 -10.25 10.65
N HIS A 161 13.84 -11.33 10.70
CA HIS A 161 14.24 -12.64 10.21
C HIS A 161 13.23 -13.22 9.23
N PHE A 162 13.60 -14.29 8.53
CA PHE A 162 12.69 -14.97 7.61
C PHE A 162 11.33 -15.34 8.24
N LYS A 163 11.34 -15.85 9.49
CA LYS A 163 10.11 -16.24 10.21
C LYS A 163 9.14 -15.08 10.44
N ASP A 164 9.63 -13.84 10.41
CA ASP A 164 8.80 -12.66 10.66
C ASP A 164 7.89 -12.34 9.45
N CYS A 165 8.03 -13.07 8.31
CA CYS A 165 7.11 -12.98 7.15
C CYS A 165 5.65 -13.25 7.56
N ILE A 166 5.42 -13.97 8.66
CA ILE A 166 4.08 -14.21 9.19
C ILE A 166 3.32 -12.92 9.49
N TRP A 167 4.02 -11.86 9.94
CA TRP A 167 3.39 -10.58 10.23
C TRP A 167 2.90 -9.87 8.98
N MET A 168 3.64 -10.00 7.88
CA MET A 168 3.18 -9.52 6.59
C MET A 168 1.98 -10.31 6.08
N ILE A 169 1.99 -11.65 6.21
CA ILE A 169 0.85 -12.49 5.81
C ILE A 169 -0.40 -12.05 6.57
N ILE A 170 -0.30 -11.91 7.89
CA ILE A 170 -1.42 -11.44 8.73
C ILE A 170 -1.89 -10.05 8.28
N ALA A 171 -0.97 -9.11 8.05
CA ALA A 171 -1.32 -7.76 7.63
C ALA A 171 -2.03 -7.76 6.27
N ILE A 172 -1.53 -8.50 5.28
CA ILE A 172 -2.16 -8.58 3.95
C ILE A 172 -3.55 -9.19 4.03
N VAL A 173 -3.74 -10.29 4.78
CA VAL A 173 -5.06 -10.92 4.94
C VAL A 173 -6.04 -9.96 5.63
N LEU A 174 -5.61 -9.24 6.66
CA LEU A 174 -6.45 -8.25 7.34
C LEU A 174 -6.80 -7.07 6.44
N LEU A 175 -5.84 -6.57 5.66
CA LEU A 175 -6.07 -5.47 4.72
C LEU A 175 -6.99 -5.90 3.57
N ASP A 176 -6.81 -7.11 3.06
CA ASP A 176 -7.67 -7.66 2.01
C ASP A 176 -9.12 -7.81 2.50
N TYR A 177 -9.30 -8.30 3.72
CA TYR A 177 -10.60 -8.35 4.36
C TYR A 177 -11.21 -6.96 4.60
N ALA A 178 -10.40 -6.01 5.09
CA ALA A 178 -10.84 -4.63 5.30
C ALA A 178 -11.19 -3.94 3.98
N SER A 179 -10.46 -4.22 2.88
CA SER A 179 -10.73 -3.66 1.56
C SER A 179 -12.11 -4.08 1.03
N PHE A 180 -12.55 -5.29 1.34
CA PHE A 180 -13.89 -5.75 0.98
C PHE A 180 -14.98 -4.86 1.57
N TYR A 181 -14.85 -4.50 2.87
CA TYR A 181 -15.78 -3.58 3.53
C TYR A 181 -15.66 -2.15 2.99
N MET A 182 -14.44 -1.68 2.79
CA MET A 182 -14.23 -0.32 2.26
C MET A 182 -14.83 -0.16 0.86
N ASN A 183 -14.65 -1.15 -0.01
CA ASN A 183 -15.24 -1.15 -1.34
C ASN A 183 -16.78 -1.21 -1.26
N ALA A 184 -17.34 -1.99 -0.36
CA ALA A 184 -18.78 -2.06 -0.17
C ALA A 184 -19.38 -0.73 0.35
N ILE A 185 -18.72 -0.07 1.30
CA ILE A 185 -19.14 1.23 1.86
C ILE A 185 -19.06 2.33 0.80
N CYS A 186 -18.05 2.31 -0.05
CA CYS A 186 -17.86 3.30 -1.13
C CYS A 186 -18.70 3.01 -2.37
N SER A 187 -19.41 1.87 -2.45
CA SER A 187 -20.27 1.55 -3.59
C SER A 187 -21.58 2.34 -3.54
N VAL A 188 -22.05 2.78 -4.71
CA VAL A 188 -23.30 3.52 -4.86
C VAL A 188 -24.42 2.55 -5.26
N PRO A 189 -25.50 2.43 -4.47
CA PRO A 189 -26.61 1.55 -4.83
C PRO A 189 -27.38 2.12 -6.04
N VAL A 190 -27.68 1.26 -7.01
CA VAL A 190 -28.47 1.61 -8.21
C VAL A 190 -29.87 1.05 -8.05
N TYR A 191 -30.88 1.91 -8.11
CA TYR A 191 -32.29 1.55 -8.00
C TYR A 191 -32.99 1.73 -9.33
N TYR A 192 -33.90 0.80 -9.64
CA TYR A 192 -34.83 0.89 -10.74
C TYR A 192 -36.23 0.54 -10.25
N ASN A 193 -37.22 1.44 -10.42
CA ASN A 193 -38.58 1.30 -9.87
C ASN A 193 -38.58 0.93 -8.39
N ASP A 194 -37.83 1.66 -7.55
CA ASP A 194 -37.66 1.46 -6.11
C ASP A 194 -37.10 0.10 -5.69
N ARG A 195 -36.59 -0.68 -6.63
CA ARG A 195 -35.89 -1.94 -6.35
C ARG A 195 -34.40 -1.79 -6.56
N LEU A 196 -33.62 -2.29 -5.61
CA LEU A 196 -32.17 -2.37 -5.74
C LEU A 196 -31.85 -3.36 -6.89
N VAL A 197 -31.30 -2.86 -7.99
CA VAL A 197 -30.91 -3.66 -9.16
C VAL A 197 -29.42 -3.97 -9.20
N GLY A 198 -28.61 -3.23 -8.45
CA GLY A 198 -27.17 -3.44 -8.39
C GLY A 198 -26.46 -2.36 -7.61
N VAL A 199 -25.14 -2.36 -7.71
CA VAL A 199 -24.27 -1.34 -7.16
C VAL A 199 -23.28 -0.88 -8.23
N GLU A 200 -22.98 0.42 -8.23
CA GLU A 200 -21.87 0.98 -8.99
C GLU A 200 -20.66 1.10 -8.07
N TYR A 201 -19.54 0.53 -8.52
CA TYR A 201 -18.30 0.59 -7.75
C TYR A 201 -17.62 1.95 -7.93
N ALA A 202 -17.52 2.73 -6.87
CA ALA A 202 -16.71 3.94 -6.88
C ALA A 202 -15.21 3.64 -6.76
N VAL A 203 -14.86 2.51 -6.13
CA VAL A 203 -13.47 2.07 -5.88
C VAL A 203 -13.35 0.56 -5.93
N ASN A 204 -12.13 0.09 -6.15
CA ASN A 204 -11.81 -1.34 -6.10
C ASN A 204 -10.44 -1.57 -5.42
N TYR A 205 -10.36 -1.16 -4.15
CA TYR A 205 -9.16 -1.34 -3.35
C TYR A 205 -8.73 -2.79 -3.32
N PHE A 206 -7.43 -3.04 -3.49
CA PHE A 206 -6.82 -4.36 -3.54
C PHE A 206 -7.45 -5.29 -4.60
N SER A 207 -8.14 -4.74 -5.60
CA SER A 207 -8.86 -5.52 -6.63
C SER A 207 -9.79 -6.59 -6.03
N SER A 208 -10.41 -6.31 -4.86
CA SER A 208 -11.20 -7.30 -4.13
C SER A 208 -12.57 -7.57 -4.74
N PHE A 209 -13.07 -6.71 -5.64
CA PHE A 209 -14.34 -6.88 -6.36
C PHE A 209 -14.17 -7.30 -7.82
N ASN A 210 -13.05 -6.96 -8.45
CA ASN A 210 -12.75 -7.44 -9.78
C ASN A 210 -11.81 -8.63 -9.67
N ASP A 211 -12.23 -9.72 -10.28
CA ASP A 211 -11.37 -10.86 -10.43
C ASP A 211 -10.33 -10.60 -11.54
N PRO A 212 -9.04 -10.43 -11.19
CA PRO A 212 -7.99 -10.26 -12.20
C PRO A 212 -7.76 -11.52 -13.04
N LEU A 213 -8.33 -12.65 -12.63
CA LEU A 213 -8.23 -13.92 -13.35
C LEU A 213 -9.46 -14.22 -14.21
N GLY A 214 -10.47 -13.33 -14.20
CA GLY A 214 -11.68 -13.48 -15.00
C GLY A 214 -12.61 -14.63 -14.56
N ILE A 215 -12.51 -15.07 -13.28
CA ILE A 215 -13.37 -16.14 -12.74
C ILE A 215 -14.75 -15.54 -12.49
N PRO A 216 -15.82 -16.01 -13.14
CA PRO A 216 -17.15 -15.49 -12.90
C PRO A 216 -17.60 -15.78 -11.46
N MET A 217 -18.04 -14.73 -10.75
CA MET A 217 -18.50 -14.82 -9.37
C MET A 217 -20.02 -14.55 -9.26
N PRO A 218 -20.87 -15.48 -9.68
CA PRO A 218 -22.30 -15.27 -9.72
C PRO A 218 -22.97 -15.31 -8.34
N GLU A 219 -22.32 -15.85 -7.32
CA GLU A 219 -22.91 -16.09 -6.01
C GLU A 219 -22.13 -15.43 -4.88
N LYS A 220 -22.85 -15.02 -3.82
CA LYS A 220 -22.27 -14.36 -2.65
C LYS A 220 -21.12 -15.16 -1.96
N TRP A 221 -21.16 -16.48 -2.05
CA TRP A 221 -20.13 -17.36 -1.49
C TRP A 221 -18.81 -17.32 -2.27
N MET A 222 -18.85 -16.94 -3.54
CA MET A 222 -17.65 -16.83 -4.38
C MET A 222 -16.69 -15.77 -3.87
N HIS A 223 -17.19 -14.68 -3.27
CA HIS A 223 -16.33 -13.68 -2.64
C HIS A 223 -15.50 -14.26 -1.50
N LEU A 224 -16.09 -15.14 -0.68
CA LEU A 224 -15.36 -15.82 0.40
C LEU A 224 -14.32 -16.79 -0.14
N ILE A 225 -14.68 -17.54 -1.19
CA ILE A 225 -13.74 -18.45 -1.87
C ILE A 225 -12.57 -17.66 -2.47
N TYR A 226 -12.86 -16.54 -3.13
CA TYR A 226 -11.85 -15.69 -3.71
C TYR A 226 -10.91 -15.10 -2.65
N LEU A 227 -11.46 -14.63 -1.54
CA LEU A 227 -10.68 -14.17 -0.39
C LEU A 227 -9.77 -15.30 0.15
N ALA A 228 -10.29 -16.51 0.26
CA ALA A 228 -9.52 -17.67 0.70
C ALA A 228 -8.39 -18.03 -0.28
N ILE A 229 -8.64 -17.97 -1.60
CA ILE A 229 -7.62 -18.17 -2.63
C ILE A 229 -6.52 -17.13 -2.52
N ARG A 230 -6.87 -15.85 -2.35
CA ARG A 230 -5.90 -14.75 -2.18
C ARG A 230 -5.07 -14.92 -0.91
N ALA A 231 -5.71 -15.29 0.20
CA ALA A 231 -5.00 -15.61 1.44
C ALA A 231 -4.03 -16.78 1.26
N ALA A 232 -4.43 -17.84 0.58
CA ALA A 232 -3.57 -18.98 0.25
C ALA A 232 -2.39 -18.55 -0.65
N ALA A 233 -2.65 -17.73 -1.67
CA ALA A 233 -1.60 -17.17 -2.52
C ALA A 233 -0.62 -16.31 -1.72
N ALA A 234 -1.09 -15.50 -0.77
CA ALA A 234 -0.24 -14.71 0.12
C ALA A 234 0.68 -15.61 0.96
N VAL A 235 0.18 -16.71 1.51
CA VAL A 235 0.97 -17.69 2.28
C VAL A 235 2.09 -18.30 1.45
N VAL A 236 1.89 -18.50 0.14
CA VAL A 236 2.90 -19.08 -0.76
C VAL A 236 3.87 -18.03 -1.28
N LEU A 237 3.37 -16.86 -1.71
CA LEU A 237 4.18 -15.87 -2.41
C LEU A 237 4.98 -14.96 -1.47
N ILE A 238 4.41 -14.61 -0.30
CA ILE A 238 5.10 -13.70 0.63
C ILE A 238 6.45 -14.26 1.12
N PRO A 239 6.60 -15.54 1.49
CA PRO A 239 7.90 -16.09 1.87
C PRO A 239 8.98 -15.91 0.81
N LEU A 240 8.64 -15.84 -0.48
CA LEU A 240 9.62 -15.61 -1.56
C LEU A 240 10.28 -14.22 -1.44
N VAL A 241 9.54 -13.21 -0.98
CA VAL A 241 10.07 -11.86 -0.76
C VAL A 241 11.06 -11.84 0.42
N TYR A 242 10.89 -12.77 1.38
CA TYR A 242 11.77 -12.91 2.55
C TYR A 242 12.94 -13.88 2.30
N LEU A 243 13.07 -14.46 1.12
CA LEU A 243 14.16 -15.37 0.77
C LEU A 243 15.56 -14.77 1.02
N PRO A 244 15.83 -13.47 0.73
CA PRO A 244 17.12 -12.86 1.07
C PRO A 244 17.45 -12.92 2.56
N LEU A 245 16.43 -12.75 3.43
CA LEU A 245 16.59 -12.85 4.89
C LEU A 245 16.86 -14.31 5.31
N PHE A 246 16.17 -15.26 4.67
CA PHE A 246 16.45 -16.68 4.90
C PHE A 246 17.90 -17.04 4.59
N ILE A 247 18.44 -16.60 3.44
CA ILE A 247 19.82 -16.82 3.04
C ILE A 247 20.80 -16.19 4.03
N ARG A 248 20.52 -14.99 4.50
CA ARG A 248 21.29 -14.30 5.54
C ARG A 248 21.31 -15.13 6.85
N ASP A 249 20.13 -15.48 7.35
CA ASP A 249 19.96 -16.21 8.60
C ASP A 249 20.64 -17.59 8.55
N TRP A 250 20.59 -18.25 7.39
CA TRP A 250 21.25 -19.54 7.14
C TRP A 250 22.78 -19.40 7.19
N ARG A 251 23.35 -18.40 6.48
CA ARG A 251 24.80 -18.13 6.49
C ARG A 251 25.33 -17.83 7.89
N GLU A 252 24.59 -17.05 8.68
CA GLU A 252 24.96 -16.72 10.06
C GLU A 252 24.97 -17.96 10.97
N ARG A 253 24.09 -18.95 10.74
CA ARG A 253 24.08 -20.20 11.48
C ARG A 253 25.29 -21.06 11.12
N CYS A 254 25.53 -21.28 9.84
CA CYS A 254 26.68 -22.08 9.38
C CYS A 254 28.02 -21.50 9.87
N GLY A 255 28.16 -20.16 9.88
CA GLY A 255 29.37 -19.52 10.40
C GLY A 255 29.58 -19.73 11.91
N ARG A 256 28.50 -19.76 12.70
CA ARG A 256 28.58 -20.03 14.16
C ARG A 256 28.94 -21.49 14.45
N GLU A 257 28.43 -22.44 13.70
CA GLU A 257 28.74 -23.86 13.85
C GLU A 257 30.21 -24.14 13.55
N SER A 258 30.77 -23.55 12.47
CA SER A 258 32.20 -23.69 12.15
C SER A 258 33.11 -23.15 13.25
N GLN A 259 32.79 -21.99 13.83
CA GLN A 259 33.58 -21.42 14.93
C GLN A 259 33.50 -22.25 16.22
N SER A 260 32.37 -22.89 16.50
CA SER A 260 32.20 -23.75 17.66
C SER A 260 32.97 -25.06 17.56
N GLU A 261 33.24 -25.55 16.34
CA GLU A 261 34.05 -26.76 16.10
C GLU A 261 35.55 -26.44 16.17
N GLU A 262 35.99 -25.26 15.70
CA GLU A 262 37.39 -24.82 15.84
C GLU A 262 37.80 -24.56 17.29
N GLY A 263 36.90 -24.03 18.12
CA GLY A 263 37.16 -23.77 19.56
C GLY A 263 37.19 -25.05 20.44
N LYS A 264 36.81 -26.22 19.89
CA LYS A 264 36.86 -27.51 20.59
C LYS A 264 38.10 -28.34 20.25
N LYS A 265 38.91 -27.90 19.31
CA LYS A 265 40.23 -28.47 18.99
C LYS A 265 41.34 -27.72 19.71
#